data_ec13fd4d05da037d6724ea8a1fdda9c8
#
_entry.id   ec13fd4d05da037d6724ea8a1fdda9c8
#
_cell.length_a   1.000
_cell.length_b   1.000
_cell.length_c   1.000
_cell.angle_alpha   90.00
_cell.angle_beta   90.00
_cell.angle_gamma   90.00
#
_symmetry.space_group_name_H-M   'P 1'
#
loop_
_entity.id
_entity.type
_entity.pdbx_description
1 polymer ?
#
loop_
_entity_poly.entity_id
_entity_poly.type
_entity_poly.pdbx_seq_one_letter_code
_entity_poly.pdbx_strand_id
1 'polypeptide(L)'
;MVVHLRASRYPRFPDALADMDDALSMVHMFASLPAEKRIQTKRTELCLRLCREWQAYVVQSKSLQKVFVSVKGMYYQAKVQGVDVTWVVPHKFSQAMPDDVDYRIMLTFLEFYEAMLQFVFFKLYHSVGLRYPPPLREDMDAAGAHLAVVDLAAAAATDAGATAAEEGDQPVAAIKDDPSASRVTTLSNKLRKIRDGDDGSDDDDASGSDSDTDTDEDDAAMVAAGSDEEAAEEARATKQALREQKRFARLFRGLVFFLSREVPREAVEFVIRSVGGEVGWQGPGSTFDENDRSITHYVTDRPGTPKKIQGREYVQPQWVFDSVNARVQLPVHKYAVGADLPVRVA
;
A
#
# COMPACT_ATOMS: atom_id res chain seq x y z
N MET A 1 28.72 9.38 -10.01
CA MET A 1 29.27 8.67 -8.84
C MET A 1 28.20 7.89 -8.06
N VAL A 2 27.08 8.49 -7.67
CA VAL A 2 25.98 7.82 -6.92
C VAL A 2 25.35 6.63 -7.69
N VAL A 3 25.15 6.73 -9.01
CA VAL A 3 24.56 5.67 -9.84
C VAL A 3 25.47 4.43 -9.91
N HIS A 4 26.78 4.63 -9.97
CA HIS A 4 27.74 3.51 -10.01
C HIS A 4 27.82 2.74 -8.68
N LEU A 5 27.76 3.44 -7.55
CA LEU A 5 27.72 2.82 -6.22
C LEU A 5 26.45 1.98 -6.01
N ARG A 6 25.31 2.41 -6.56
CA ARG A 6 24.05 1.67 -6.50
C ARG A 6 24.11 0.35 -7.27
N ALA A 7 24.62 0.37 -8.49
CA ALA A 7 24.75 -0.82 -9.35
C ALA A 7 25.71 -1.87 -8.78
N SER A 8 26.70 -1.45 -7.99
CA SER A 8 27.65 -2.39 -7.36
C SER A 8 27.09 -3.01 -6.05
N ARG A 9 26.25 -2.27 -5.30
CA ARG A 9 25.69 -2.76 -4.03
C ARG A 9 24.47 -3.66 -4.22
N TYR A 10 23.62 -3.32 -5.19
CA TYR A 10 22.37 -4.06 -5.47
C TYR A 10 22.36 -4.55 -6.93
N PRO A 11 22.99 -5.69 -7.23
CA PRO A 11 23.01 -6.22 -8.58
C PRO A 11 21.62 -6.68 -9.05
N ARG A 12 20.75 -7.08 -8.12
CA ARG A 12 19.36 -7.48 -8.41
C ARG A 12 18.39 -6.67 -7.58
N PHE A 13 17.20 -6.47 -8.13
CA PHE A 13 16.16 -5.69 -7.48
C PHE A 13 15.65 -6.29 -6.15
N PRO A 14 15.46 -7.62 -6.02
CA PRO A 14 15.12 -8.23 -4.73
C PRO A 14 16.13 -7.96 -3.61
N ASP A 15 17.41 -7.80 -3.95
CA ASP A 15 18.45 -7.48 -2.94
C ASP A 15 18.22 -6.06 -2.37
N ALA A 16 17.80 -5.11 -3.22
CA ALA A 16 17.42 -3.77 -2.77
C ALA A 16 16.11 -3.74 -1.95
N LEU A 17 15.17 -4.65 -2.25
CA LEU A 17 13.95 -4.79 -1.45
C LEU A 17 14.24 -5.36 -0.06
N ALA A 18 15.16 -6.32 0.07
CA ALA A 18 15.55 -6.90 1.35
C ALA A 18 16.22 -5.87 2.29
N ASP A 19 16.92 -4.88 1.73
CA ASP A 19 17.57 -3.82 2.51
C ASP A 19 16.64 -2.62 2.83
N MET A 20 15.35 -2.69 2.46
CA MET A 20 14.41 -1.59 2.72
C MET A 20 14.01 -1.45 4.19
N ASP A 21 14.13 -2.48 5.00
CA ASP A 21 13.65 -2.51 6.39
C ASP A 21 14.24 -1.38 7.22
N ASP A 22 15.57 -1.25 7.24
CA ASP A 22 16.29 -0.20 7.95
C ASP A 22 16.05 1.17 7.31
N ALA A 23 16.03 1.25 5.99
CA ALA A 23 15.81 2.48 5.27
C ALA A 23 14.43 3.09 5.56
N LEU A 24 13.37 2.29 5.51
CA LEU A 24 12.01 2.72 5.83
C LEU A 24 11.88 3.10 7.30
N SER A 25 12.43 2.30 8.21
CA SER A 25 12.39 2.61 9.64
C SER A 25 13.10 3.92 9.96
N MET A 26 14.25 4.18 9.35
CA MET A 26 14.98 5.44 9.51
C MET A 26 14.21 6.63 8.94
N VAL A 27 13.64 6.52 7.75
CA VAL A 27 12.87 7.60 7.12
C VAL A 27 11.62 7.92 7.94
N HIS A 28 10.90 6.92 8.49
CA HIS A 28 9.76 7.15 9.38
C HIS A 28 10.16 7.81 10.70
N MET A 29 11.33 7.45 11.24
CA MET A 29 11.88 8.09 12.42
C MET A 29 12.17 9.58 12.15
N PHE A 30 12.89 9.91 11.06
CA PHE A 30 13.22 11.30 10.73
C PHE A 30 11.97 12.12 10.37
N ALA A 31 10.94 11.52 9.78
CA ALA A 31 9.67 12.19 9.54
C ALA A 31 8.91 12.55 10.83
N SER A 32 9.21 11.87 11.96
CA SER A 32 8.59 12.13 13.27
C SER A 32 9.39 13.09 14.15
N LEU A 33 10.67 13.36 13.83
CA LEU A 33 11.52 14.22 14.60
C LEU A 33 11.18 15.71 14.37
N PRO A 34 11.31 16.57 15.40
CA PRO A 34 11.14 17.99 15.24
C PRO A 34 12.27 18.58 14.38
N ALA A 35 11.93 19.54 13.54
CA ALA A 35 12.92 20.30 12.77
C ALA A 35 13.66 21.25 13.71
N GLU A 36 14.91 20.93 14.02
CA GLU A 36 15.80 21.71 14.86
C GLU A 36 17.09 22.08 14.11
N LYS A 37 18.00 22.82 14.77
CA LYS A 37 19.29 23.24 14.17
C LYS A 37 20.12 22.07 13.61
N ARG A 38 19.95 20.87 14.14
CA ARG A 38 20.68 19.65 13.72
C ARG A 38 20.07 18.97 12.50
N ILE A 39 18.74 19.14 12.27
CA ILE A 39 18.00 18.51 11.19
C ILE A 39 17.22 19.57 10.42
N GLN A 40 17.54 19.74 9.14
CA GLN A 40 16.88 20.73 8.29
C GLN A 40 15.43 20.31 7.98
N THR A 41 14.52 21.27 7.99
CA THR A 41 13.09 21.07 7.63
C THR A 41 12.91 20.36 6.29
N LYS A 42 13.73 20.68 5.28
CA LYS A 42 13.68 19.99 3.98
C LYS A 42 13.90 18.48 4.07
N ARG A 43 14.71 18.02 5.04
CA ARG A 43 14.93 16.57 5.23
C ARG A 43 13.72 15.90 5.86
N THR A 44 13.15 16.51 6.88
CA THR A 44 11.93 15.96 7.52
C THR A 44 10.75 15.94 6.55
N GLU A 45 10.57 16.97 5.73
CA GLU A 45 9.55 17.03 4.67
C GLU A 45 9.76 15.95 3.61
N LEU A 46 10.99 15.76 3.12
CA LEU A 46 11.31 14.70 2.16
C LEU A 46 11.05 13.32 2.76
N CYS A 47 11.46 13.08 4.01
CA CYS A 47 11.17 11.83 4.72
C CYS A 47 9.66 11.60 4.85
N LEU A 48 8.89 12.61 5.24
CA LEU A 48 7.44 12.53 5.34
C LEU A 48 6.80 12.17 3.99
N ARG A 49 7.28 12.77 2.91
CA ARG A 49 6.84 12.46 1.54
C ARG A 49 7.12 11.01 1.19
N LEU A 50 8.34 10.52 1.40
CA LEU A 50 8.71 9.12 1.13
C LEU A 50 7.87 8.13 1.96
N CYS A 51 7.57 8.45 3.23
CA CYS A 51 6.68 7.64 4.06
C CYS A 51 5.28 7.54 3.45
N ARG A 52 4.71 8.65 2.99
CA ARG A 52 3.37 8.69 2.36
C ARG A 52 3.36 7.94 1.04
N GLU A 53 4.39 8.11 0.22
CA GLU A 53 4.55 7.38 -1.04
C GLU A 53 4.63 5.88 -0.80
N TRP A 54 5.42 5.42 0.17
CA TRP A 54 5.50 4.00 0.53
C TRP A 54 4.16 3.44 0.99
N GLN A 55 3.51 4.12 1.93
CA GLN A 55 2.20 3.68 2.45
C GLN A 55 1.12 3.67 1.36
N ALA A 56 1.11 4.67 0.46
CA ALA A 56 0.20 4.71 -0.68
C ALA A 56 0.43 3.53 -1.64
N TYR A 57 1.68 3.17 -1.92
CA TYR A 57 2.02 1.97 -2.69
C TYR A 57 1.50 0.69 -2.03
N VAL A 58 1.74 0.50 -0.71
CA VAL A 58 1.28 -0.69 0.03
C VAL A 58 -0.24 -0.80 0.02
N VAL A 59 -0.96 0.33 0.17
CA VAL A 59 -2.43 0.38 0.07
C VAL A 59 -2.89 -0.01 -1.33
N GLN A 60 -2.27 0.51 -2.39
CA GLN A 60 -2.65 0.23 -3.77
C GLN A 60 -2.37 -1.22 -4.17
N SER A 61 -1.20 -1.73 -3.81
CA SER A 61 -0.79 -3.11 -4.13
C SER A 61 -1.43 -4.18 -3.23
N LYS A 62 -2.12 -3.76 -2.14
CA LYS A 62 -2.69 -4.66 -1.13
C LYS A 62 -1.65 -5.65 -0.58
N SER A 63 -0.42 -5.18 -0.39
CA SER A 63 0.73 -6.02 -0.02
C SER A 63 0.92 -6.18 1.49
N LEU A 64 0.19 -5.44 2.34
CA LEU A 64 0.26 -5.55 3.80
C LEU A 64 -0.06 -7.00 4.25
N GLN A 65 0.74 -7.55 5.17
CA GLN A 65 0.57 -8.92 5.68
C GLN A 65 0.26 -8.96 7.17
N LYS A 66 1.01 -8.20 7.97
CA LYS A 66 0.91 -8.21 9.43
C LYS A 66 1.10 -6.81 10.01
N VAL A 67 0.52 -6.61 11.19
CA VAL A 67 0.67 -5.39 11.99
C VAL A 67 0.91 -5.77 13.44
N PHE A 68 1.94 -5.22 14.05
CA PHE A 68 2.23 -5.44 15.46
C PHE A 68 2.39 -4.11 16.19
N VAL A 69 1.62 -3.92 17.26
CA VAL A 69 1.69 -2.73 18.10
C VAL A 69 2.66 -2.96 19.26
N SER A 70 3.75 -2.23 19.28
CA SER A 70 4.78 -2.27 20.33
C SER A 70 4.85 -0.95 21.08
N VAL A 71 5.54 -0.94 22.22
CA VAL A 71 5.88 0.28 22.96
C VAL A 71 6.74 1.24 22.13
N LYS A 72 7.60 0.71 21.25
CA LYS A 72 8.50 1.52 20.37
C LYS A 72 7.78 2.15 19.19
N GLY A 73 6.67 1.57 18.74
CA GLY A 73 5.96 1.99 17.55
C GLY A 73 5.12 0.88 16.96
N MET A 74 4.60 1.14 15.77
CA MET A 74 3.83 0.20 14.98
C MET A 74 4.75 -0.51 14.00
N TYR A 75 4.85 -1.82 14.10
CA TYR A 75 5.57 -2.67 13.14
C TYR A 75 4.60 -3.13 12.05
N TYR A 76 5.00 -2.96 10.82
CA TYR A 76 4.27 -3.42 9.65
C TYR A 76 5.13 -4.38 8.86
N GLN A 77 4.52 -5.40 8.28
CA GLN A 77 5.14 -6.30 7.34
C GLN A 77 4.32 -6.33 6.06
N ALA A 78 4.97 -6.11 4.92
CA ALA A 78 4.37 -6.20 3.60
C ALA A 78 5.16 -7.18 2.73
N LYS A 79 4.45 -7.91 1.86
CA LYS A 79 5.09 -8.81 0.89
C LYS A 79 5.11 -8.16 -0.49
N VAL A 80 6.30 -7.76 -0.94
CA VAL A 80 6.49 -7.03 -2.19
C VAL A 80 7.34 -7.87 -3.13
N GLN A 81 6.78 -8.26 -4.26
CA GLN A 81 7.46 -9.10 -5.27
C GLN A 81 8.14 -10.35 -4.68
N GLY A 82 7.48 -10.98 -3.70
CA GLY A 82 7.99 -12.18 -3.03
C GLY A 82 8.92 -11.93 -1.85
N VAL A 83 9.39 -10.70 -1.62
CA VAL A 83 10.24 -10.31 -0.49
C VAL A 83 9.37 -9.75 0.63
N ASP A 84 9.63 -10.19 1.86
CA ASP A 84 8.98 -9.65 3.06
C ASP A 84 9.76 -8.42 3.52
N VAL A 85 9.08 -7.26 3.57
CA VAL A 85 9.64 -5.98 4.01
C VAL A 85 8.98 -5.59 5.33
N THR A 86 9.78 -5.38 6.37
CA THR A 86 9.32 -5.03 7.72
C THR A 86 9.84 -3.64 8.11
N TRP A 87 8.97 -2.76 8.59
CA TRP A 87 9.39 -1.42 9.05
C TRP A 87 8.65 -0.99 10.30
N VAL A 88 9.23 -0.01 11.00
CA VAL A 88 8.70 0.56 12.24
C VAL A 88 8.27 2.00 12.00
N VAL A 89 7.04 2.31 12.39
CA VAL A 89 6.54 3.69 12.44
C VAL A 89 6.47 4.11 13.91
N PRO A 90 7.25 5.11 14.36
CA PRO A 90 7.22 5.57 15.74
C PRO A 90 5.85 6.10 16.15
N HIS A 91 5.50 5.96 17.43
CA HIS A 91 4.33 6.63 17.96
C HIS A 91 4.52 8.16 17.97
N LYS A 92 3.44 8.89 17.69
CA LYS A 92 3.43 10.35 17.70
C LYS A 92 3.40 10.88 19.14
N PHE A 93 4.54 10.89 19.79
CA PHE A 93 4.77 11.60 21.07
C PHE A 93 5.65 12.82 20.82
N SER A 94 5.69 13.73 21.80
CA SER A 94 6.73 14.77 21.82
C SER A 94 8.09 14.09 21.85
N GLN A 95 8.81 14.17 20.73
CA GLN A 95 10.16 13.61 20.64
C GLN A 95 11.15 14.61 21.18
N ALA A 96 11.86 14.23 22.24
CA ALA A 96 13.06 14.96 22.67
C ALA A 96 14.27 14.37 21.94
N MET A 97 15.08 15.20 21.30
CA MET A 97 16.30 14.74 20.64
C MET A 97 17.38 14.49 21.71
N PRO A 98 17.89 13.25 21.84
CA PRO A 98 18.98 12.98 22.77
C PRO A 98 20.28 13.67 22.33
N ASP A 99 21.05 14.19 23.29
CA ASP A 99 22.28 14.92 23.01
C ASP A 99 23.48 14.01 22.71
N ASP A 100 23.40 12.76 23.11
CA ASP A 100 24.43 11.71 22.96
C ASP A 100 24.43 11.03 21.59
N VAL A 101 23.47 11.36 20.71
CA VAL A 101 23.36 10.79 19.36
C VAL A 101 24.06 11.69 18.34
N ASP A 102 24.97 11.12 17.54
CA ASP A 102 25.56 11.83 16.40
C ASP A 102 24.68 11.78 15.17
N TYR A 103 23.83 12.79 15.04
CA TYR A 103 22.93 12.93 13.89
C TYR A 103 23.65 13.14 12.54
N ARG A 104 24.92 13.55 12.53
CA ARG A 104 25.66 13.75 11.28
C ARG A 104 25.92 12.42 10.58
N ILE A 105 26.28 11.41 11.35
CA ILE A 105 26.47 10.04 10.83
C ILE A 105 25.14 9.51 10.31
N MET A 106 24.06 9.66 11.09
CA MET A 106 22.73 9.23 10.68
C MET A 106 22.25 9.93 9.40
N LEU A 107 22.49 11.24 9.27
CA LEU A 107 22.12 11.99 8.06
C LEU A 107 22.89 11.51 6.81
N THR A 108 24.12 11.05 6.96
CA THR A 108 24.88 10.45 5.84
C THR A 108 24.23 9.16 5.34
N PHE A 109 23.81 8.29 6.27
CA PHE A 109 23.04 7.09 5.90
C PHE A 109 21.68 7.44 5.33
N LEU A 110 21.00 8.43 5.89
CA LEU A 110 19.70 8.91 5.42
C LEU A 110 19.77 9.36 3.96
N GLU A 111 20.78 10.12 3.55
CA GLU A 111 20.97 10.54 2.15
C GLU A 111 21.07 9.35 1.20
N PHE A 112 21.78 8.32 1.62
CA PHE A 112 21.87 7.08 0.84
C PHE A 112 20.50 6.38 0.75
N TYR A 113 19.78 6.26 1.87
CA TYR A 113 18.47 5.62 1.93
C TYR A 113 17.39 6.39 1.17
N GLU A 114 17.34 7.72 1.26
CA GLU A 114 16.45 8.56 0.46
C GLU A 114 16.62 8.27 -1.04
N ALA A 115 17.87 8.24 -1.48
CA ALA A 115 18.18 7.97 -2.87
C ALA A 115 17.86 6.53 -3.31
N MET A 116 18.05 5.53 -2.43
CA MET A 116 17.69 4.14 -2.66
C MET A 116 16.17 3.97 -2.76
N LEU A 117 15.44 4.52 -1.78
CA LEU A 117 13.97 4.43 -1.73
C LEU A 117 13.31 5.07 -2.96
N GLN A 118 13.76 6.26 -3.38
CA GLN A 118 13.24 6.91 -4.59
C GLN A 118 13.41 6.01 -5.82
N PHE A 119 14.55 5.35 -5.98
CA PHE A 119 14.82 4.45 -7.08
C PHE A 119 13.95 3.18 -7.01
N VAL A 120 13.80 2.61 -5.82
CA VAL A 120 12.94 1.44 -5.60
C VAL A 120 11.48 1.80 -5.86
N PHE A 121 11.00 2.93 -5.33
CA PHE A 121 9.62 3.38 -5.52
C PHE A 121 9.31 3.66 -6.99
N PHE A 122 10.23 4.25 -7.74
CA PHE A 122 10.07 4.43 -9.18
C PHE A 122 9.71 3.10 -9.88
N LYS A 123 10.46 2.03 -9.59
CA LYS A 123 10.20 0.72 -10.19
C LYS A 123 8.91 0.10 -9.66
N LEU A 124 8.62 0.22 -8.37
CA LEU A 124 7.41 -0.32 -7.77
C LEU A 124 6.14 0.36 -8.30
N TYR A 125 6.12 1.68 -8.38
CA TYR A 125 5.00 2.43 -8.92
C TYR A 125 4.76 2.10 -10.40
N HIS A 126 5.83 2.04 -11.18
CA HIS A 126 5.73 1.64 -12.58
C HIS A 126 5.18 0.20 -12.75
N SER A 127 5.53 -0.73 -11.85
CA SER A 127 5.01 -2.11 -11.90
C SER A 127 3.50 -2.22 -11.66
N VAL A 128 2.89 -1.24 -11.01
CA VAL A 128 1.44 -1.16 -10.78
C VAL A 128 0.74 -0.17 -11.73
N GLY A 129 1.46 0.31 -12.76
CA GLY A 129 0.92 1.23 -13.77
C GLY A 129 0.68 2.65 -13.26
N LEU A 130 1.46 3.11 -12.30
CA LEU A 130 1.37 4.45 -11.73
C LEU A 130 2.62 5.27 -12.04
N ARG A 131 2.42 6.55 -12.32
CA ARG A 131 3.53 7.50 -12.47
C ARG A 131 4.21 7.76 -11.12
N TYR A 132 5.54 7.88 -11.15
CA TYR A 132 6.36 8.27 -10.00
C TYR A 132 7.20 9.52 -10.32
N PRO A 133 7.33 10.48 -9.40
CA PRO A 133 6.63 10.58 -8.12
C PRO A 133 5.13 10.89 -8.32
N PRO A 134 4.25 10.36 -7.44
CA PRO A 134 2.84 10.66 -7.50
C PRO A 134 2.58 12.15 -7.21
N PRO A 135 1.60 12.78 -7.85
CA PRO A 135 1.22 14.14 -7.54
C PRO A 135 0.66 14.25 -6.12
N LEU A 136 0.97 15.34 -5.46
CA LEU A 136 0.48 15.65 -4.11
C LEU A 136 -0.58 16.74 -4.20
N ARG A 137 -1.64 16.62 -3.40
CA ARG A 137 -2.66 17.66 -3.23
C ARG A 137 -2.21 18.63 -2.13
N GLU A 138 -1.78 19.82 -2.52
CA GLU A 138 -1.24 20.83 -1.60
C GLU A 138 -2.28 21.31 -0.58
N ASP A 139 -3.55 21.43 -0.97
CA ASP A 139 -4.67 21.76 -0.10
C ASP A 139 -4.84 20.74 1.03
N MET A 140 -4.72 19.46 0.70
CA MET A 140 -4.81 18.37 1.65
C MET A 140 -3.55 18.25 2.52
N ASP A 141 -2.38 18.59 1.99
CA ASP A 141 -1.13 18.61 2.76
C ASP A 141 -1.15 19.71 3.82
N ALA A 142 -1.55 20.94 3.44
CA ALA A 142 -1.75 22.05 4.36
C ALA A 142 -2.75 21.72 5.47
N ALA A 143 -3.75 20.89 5.17
CA ALA A 143 -4.77 20.43 6.11
C ALA A 143 -4.34 19.20 6.94
N GLY A 144 -3.16 18.63 6.72
CA GLY A 144 -2.66 17.46 7.46
C GLY A 144 -3.41 16.16 7.18
N ALA A 145 -3.87 15.97 5.94
CA ALA A 145 -4.72 14.83 5.56
C ALA A 145 -3.96 13.52 5.31
N HIS A 146 -2.68 13.43 5.65
CA HIS A 146 -1.79 12.25 5.60
C HIS A 146 -1.83 11.45 4.28
N LEU A 147 -2.44 10.25 4.25
CA LEU A 147 -2.53 9.42 3.02
C LEU A 147 -3.39 10.03 1.92
N ALA A 148 -4.40 10.84 2.28
CA ALA A 148 -5.26 11.52 1.32
C ALA A 148 -4.54 12.64 0.53
N VAL A 149 -3.30 12.98 0.92
CA VAL A 149 -2.43 13.92 0.20
C VAL A 149 -1.93 13.34 -1.12
N VAL A 150 -1.69 12.02 -1.18
CA VAL A 150 -1.17 11.36 -2.38
C VAL A 150 -2.32 11.09 -3.36
N ASP A 151 -2.27 11.71 -4.54
CA ASP A 151 -3.29 11.52 -5.58
C ASP A 151 -2.93 10.36 -6.51
N LEU A 152 -3.34 9.15 -6.13
CA LEU A 152 -3.12 7.96 -6.94
C LEU A 152 -3.97 7.93 -8.21
N ALA A 153 -5.14 8.61 -8.21
CA ALA A 153 -5.99 8.69 -9.39
C ALA A 153 -5.34 9.56 -10.48
N ALA A 154 -4.78 10.70 -10.09
CA ALA A 154 -4.00 11.53 -11.01
C ALA A 154 -2.70 10.84 -11.46
N ALA A 155 -2.08 10.03 -10.60
CA ALA A 155 -0.90 9.25 -10.98
C ALA A 155 -1.21 8.17 -12.04
N ALA A 156 -2.42 7.61 -12.04
CA ALA A 156 -2.89 6.64 -13.04
C ALA A 156 -3.33 7.30 -14.36
N ALA A 157 -3.95 8.49 -14.30
CA ALA A 157 -4.52 9.16 -15.46
C ALA A 157 -3.47 9.68 -16.47
N THR A 158 -2.26 10.00 -16.00
CA THR A 158 -1.19 10.56 -16.87
C THR A 158 -0.49 9.54 -17.71
N ASP A 159 -0.57 8.24 -17.41
CA ASP A 159 0.05 7.20 -18.23
C ASP A 159 -0.79 6.90 -19.51
N ALA A 160 -2.10 7.16 -19.48
CA ALA A 160 -2.97 7.03 -20.64
C ALA A 160 -2.83 8.19 -21.66
N GLY A 161 -2.22 9.32 -21.26
CA GLY A 161 -2.05 10.52 -22.09
C GLY A 161 -0.61 10.78 -22.58
N ALA A 162 0.38 10.07 -22.05
CA ALA A 162 1.80 10.34 -22.33
C ALA A 162 2.35 9.71 -23.63
N THR A 163 1.48 9.09 -24.46
CA THR A 163 1.88 8.64 -25.80
C THR A 163 1.71 9.71 -26.89
N ALA A 164 1.35 10.94 -26.55
CA ALA A 164 0.97 11.96 -27.54
C ALA A 164 1.51 13.39 -27.30
N ALA A 165 2.57 13.61 -26.54
CA ALA A 165 3.26 14.92 -26.60
C ALA A 165 4.56 14.90 -25.76
N GLU A 166 5.70 14.69 -26.40
CA GLU A 166 6.96 15.42 -26.25
C GLU A 166 8.01 14.83 -27.19
N GLU A 167 7.85 15.12 -28.48
CA GLU A 167 9.00 15.25 -29.39
C GLU A 167 9.51 16.67 -29.25
N GLY A 168 10.60 16.84 -28.54
CA GLY A 168 11.30 18.09 -28.33
C GLY A 168 12.77 17.88 -28.02
N ASP A 169 13.51 17.51 -29.06
CA ASP A 169 14.91 17.84 -29.39
C ASP A 169 15.96 17.78 -28.25
N GLN A 170 16.75 16.68 -28.20
CA GLN A 170 18.23 16.74 -28.40
C GLN A 170 18.83 15.33 -28.63
N PRO A 171 19.88 15.19 -29.45
CA PRO A 171 20.30 13.90 -30.02
C PRO A 171 21.27 13.17 -29.08
N VAL A 172 20.93 11.95 -28.71
CA VAL A 172 21.90 10.98 -28.18
C VAL A 172 22.06 9.85 -29.19
N ALA A 173 23.30 9.64 -29.54
CA ALA A 173 23.81 8.79 -30.60
C ALA A 173 23.17 7.40 -30.70
N ALA A 174 22.95 7.02 -31.98
CA ALA A 174 22.48 5.74 -32.44
C ALA A 174 23.21 4.55 -31.79
N ILE A 175 22.47 3.65 -31.17
CA ILE A 175 22.88 2.25 -30.94
C ILE A 175 22.10 1.41 -31.95
N LYS A 176 22.87 0.75 -32.80
CA LYS A 176 22.44 -0.06 -33.94
C LYS A 176 21.61 -1.28 -33.49
N ASP A 177 20.65 -1.60 -34.34
CA ASP A 177 19.82 -2.79 -34.49
C ASP A 177 20.25 -4.04 -33.70
N ASP A 178 19.47 -4.40 -32.70
CA ASP A 178 19.47 -5.72 -32.08
C ASP A 178 18.18 -6.47 -32.49
N PRO A 179 18.29 -7.59 -33.25
CA PRO A 179 17.13 -8.34 -33.72
C PRO A 179 16.30 -9.03 -32.65
N SER A 180 16.72 -8.93 -31.39
CA SER A 180 15.96 -9.48 -30.23
C SER A 180 14.77 -8.59 -29.84
N ALA A 181 14.86 -7.28 -30.00
CA ALA A 181 13.80 -6.34 -29.66
C ALA A 181 12.56 -6.50 -30.55
N SER A 182 12.77 -6.84 -31.84
CA SER A 182 11.69 -7.10 -32.80
C SER A 182 10.87 -8.37 -32.44
N ARG A 183 11.49 -9.39 -31.86
CA ARG A 183 10.82 -10.62 -31.42
C ARG A 183 9.96 -10.44 -30.18
N VAL A 184 10.39 -9.60 -29.24
CA VAL A 184 9.64 -9.29 -28.01
C VAL A 184 8.38 -8.49 -28.36
N THR A 185 8.47 -7.54 -29.28
CA THR A 185 7.31 -6.74 -29.73
C THR A 185 6.29 -7.60 -30.48
N THR A 186 6.76 -8.56 -31.29
CA THR A 186 5.86 -9.48 -32.03
C THR A 186 5.16 -10.49 -31.10
N LEU A 187 5.84 -10.96 -30.05
CA LEU A 187 5.25 -11.82 -29.02
C LEU A 187 4.24 -11.06 -28.14
N SER A 188 4.54 -9.83 -27.76
CA SER A 188 3.62 -8.97 -27.02
C SER A 188 2.35 -8.67 -27.81
N ASN A 189 2.46 -8.39 -29.11
CA ASN A 189 1.31 -8.16 -29.98
C ASN A 189 0.49 -9.44 -30.24
N LYS A 190 1.12 -10.63 -30.28
CA LYS A 190 0.41 -11.90 -30.34
C LYS A 190 -0.34 -12.24 -29.06
N LEU A 191 0.25 -12.01 -27.91
CA LEU A 191 -0.41 -12.20 -26.60
C LEU A 191 -1.57 -11.22 -26.40
N ARG A 192 -1.46 -9.99 -26.91
CA ARG A 192 -2.55 -9.02 -26.88
C ARG A 192 -3.72 -9.45 -27.77
N LYS A 193 -3.46 -9.99 -28.98
CA LYS A 193 -4.50 -10.53 -29.87
C LYS A 193 -5.23 -11.76 -29.30
N ILE A 194 -4.55 -12.57 -28.48
CA ILE A 194 -5.17 -13.73 -27.81
C ILE A 194 -6.03 -13.29 -26.62
N ARG A 195 -5.68 -12.15 -26.00
CA ARG A 195 -6.46 -11.60 -24.89
C ARG A 195 -7.69 -10.80 -25.36
N ASP A 196 -7.58 -10.13 -26.49
CA ASP A 196 -8.66 -9.34 -27.09
C ASP A 196 -9.28 -10.21 -28.23
N GLY A 197 -9.91 -11.34 -27.87
CA GLY A 197 -10.60 -12.26 -28.79
C GLY A 197 -11.56 -11.49 -29.70
N ASP A 198 -11.12 -11.27 -30.94
CA ASP A 198 -11.92 -10.69 -31.99
C ASP A 198 -12.87 -11.77 -32.52
N ASP A 199 -14.10 -11.70 -32.09
CA ASP A 199 -15.22 -12.31 -32.82
C ASP A 199 -16.32 -11.24 -32.93
N GLY A 200 -16.40 -10.70 -34.17
CA GLY A 200 -17.38 -9.70 -34.50
C GLY A 200 -18.78 -10.28 -34.63
N SER A 201 -19.72 -9.67 -33.97
CA SER A 201 -21.09 -9.46 -34.47
C SER A 201 -21.78 -8.41 -33.61
N ASP A 202 -22.35 -7.43 -34.34
CA ASP A 202 -23.22 -6.37 -33.87
C ASP A 202 -24.42 -6.94 -33.11
N ASP A 203 -24.84 -6.28 -32.01
CA ASP A 203 -26.15 -5.67 -31.86
C ASP A 203 -26.41 -5.20 -30.42
N ASP A 204 -26.96 -4.03 -30.36
CA ASP A 204 -27.61 -3.17 -29.41
C ASP A 204 -28.12 -3.70 -28.04
N ASP A 205 -28.03 -2.74 -27.09
CA ASP A 205 -28.99 -2.37 -26.03
C ASP A 205 -28.69 -2.73 -24.56
N ALA A 206 -28.43 -1.65 -23.88
CA ALA A 206 -28.94 -1.15 -22.60
C ALA A 206 -29.01 -2.04 -21.34
N SER A 207 -28.59 -1.37 -20.32
CA SER A 207 -28.96 -1.43 -18.90
C SER A 207 -28.16 -2.34 -17.98
N GLY A 208 -27.53 -1.60 -17.04
CA GLY A 208 -26.75 -2.13 -15.94
C GLY A 208 -27.52 -3.02 -14.97
N SER A 209 -26.82 -3.99 -14.51
CA SER A 209 -27.07 -4.63 -13.22
C SER A 209 -25.77 -5.28 -12.81
N ASP A 210 -25.06 -4.64 -11.84
CA ASP A 210 -24.00 -5.28 -11.09
C ASP A 210 -24.59 -6.45 -10.31
N SER A 211 -24.48 -7.63 -10.88
CA SER A 211 -24.71 -8.89 -10.20
C SER A 211 -23.37 -9.65 -10.20
N ASP A 212 -22.53 -9.39 -9.18
CA ASP A 212 -21.41 -10.24 -8.83
C ASP A 212 -21.94 -11.59 -8.34
N THR A 213 -22.29 -12.46 -9.28
CA THR A 213 -22.48 -13.89 -9.01
C THR A 213 -21.11 -14.52 -9.08
N ASP A 214 -20.53 -14.88 -7.92
CA ASP A 214 -19.43 -15.84 -7.81
C ASP A 214 -19.93 -17.21 -8.35
N THR A 215 -19.85 -17.38 -9.66
CA THR A 215 -19.94 -18.70 -10.27
C THR A 215 -18.57 -19.33 -10.20
N ASP A 216 -18.40 -20.30 -9.29
CA ASP A 216 -17.35 -21.30 -9.34
C ASP A 216 -17.52 -22.11 -10.65
N GLU A 217 -17.00 -21.60 -11.75
CA GLU A 217 -16.80 -22.42 -12.95
C GLU A 217 -15.60 -23.33 -12.69
N ASP A 218 -15.93 -24.57 -12.36
CA ASP A 218 -15.05 -25.73 -12.46
C ASP A 218 -14.59 -25.88 -13.93
N ASP A 219 -13.55 -25.17 -14.30
CA ASP A 219 -12.77 -25.49 -15.50
C ASP A 219 -12.00 -26.78 -15.23
N ALA A 220 -12.68 -27.88 -15.49
CA ALA A 220 -12.09 -29.19 -15.65
C ALA A 220 -11.23 -29.19 -16.93
N ALA A 221 -10.07 -28.54 -16.87
CA ALA A 221 -9.04 -28.74 -17.85
C ALA A 221 -8.49 -30.15 -17.68
N MET A 222 -8.86 -31.00 -18.61
CA MET A 222 -8.42 -32.35 -18.84
C MET A 222 -6.90 -32.40 -18.89
N VAL A 223 -6.28 -32.78 -17.75
CA VAL A 223 -4.84 -32.98 -17.63
C VAL A 223 -4.53 -34.36 -18.24
N ALA A 224 -3.75 -34.34 -19.31
CA ALA A 224 -3.13 -35.53 -19.88
C ALA A 224 -2.33 -36.26 -18.80
N ALA A 225 -2.58 -37.53 -18.63
CA ALA A 225 -1.93 -38.42 -17.71
C ALA A 225 -0.44 -38.55 -18.03
N GLY A 226 0.44 -38.23 -17.05
CA GLY A 226 1.89 -38.46 -17.12
C GLY A 226 2.60 -37.80 -15.93
N SER A 227 2.86 -38.57 -14.87
CA SER A 227 4.02 -38.49 -13.95
C SER A 227 4.39 -37.15 -13.31
N ASP A 228 3.52 -36.35 -12.74
CA ASP A 228 3.97 -35.30 -11.82
C ASP A 228 2.86 -34.94 -10.83
N GLU A 229 2.59 -35.88 -9.91
CA GLU A 229 1.69 -35.63 -8.77
C GLU A 229 2.20 -34.46 -7.90
N GLU A 230 3.52 -34.32 -7.76
CA GLU A 230 4.19 -33.19 -7.07
C GLU A 230 3.91 -31.85 -7.75
N ALA A 231 4.04 -31.77 -9.07
CA ALA A 231 3.78 -30.52 -9.81
C ALA A 231 2.30 -30.12 -9.75
N ALA A 232 1.39 -31.08 -9.73
CA ALA A 232 -0.04 -30.82 -9.57
C ALA A 232 -0.39 -30.35 -8.14
N GLU A 233 0.29 -30.88 -7.13
CA GLU A 233 0.12 -30.46 -5.74
C GLU A 233 0.68 -29.05 -5.50
N GLU A 234 1.87 -28.73 -6.04
CA GLU A 234 2.42 -27.38 -6.02
C GLU A 234 1.52 -26.35 -6.72
N ALA A 235 0.97 -26.70 -7.86
CA ALA A 235 0.03 -25.83 -8.59
C ALA A 235 -1.26 -25.57 -7.79
N ARG A 236 -1.80 -26.59 -7.12
CA ARG A 236 -2.96 -26.46 -6.22
C ARG A 236 -2.63 -25.58 -5.02
N ALA A 237 -1.49 -25.80 -4.37
CA ALA A 237 -1.03 -25.00 -3.23
C ALA A 237 -0.84 -23.53 -3.62
N THR A 238 -0.26 -23.27 -4.78
CA THR A 238 -0.06 -21.90 -5.31
C THR A 238 -1.41 -21.23 -5.60
N LYS A 239 -2.36 -21.94 -6.23
CA LYS A 239 -3.71 -21.44 -6.50
C LYS A 239 -4.46 -21.13 -5.20
N GLN A 240 -4.33 -21.98 -4.19
CA GLN A 240 -4.93 -21.77 -2.88
C GLN A 240 -4.33 -20.55 -2.18
N ALA A 241 -3.00 -20.42 -2.14
CA ALA A 241 -2.32 -19.27 -1.56
C ALA A 241 -2.73 -17.95 -2.24
N LEU A 242 -2.92 -17.95 -3.58
CA LEU A 242 -3.40 -16.79 -4.32
C LEU A 242 -4.87 -16.44 -3.97
N ARG A 243 -5.73 -17.45 -3.81
CA ARG A 243 -7.13 -17.24 -3.37
C ARG A 243 -7.18 -16.65 -1.96
N GLU A 244 -6.38 -17.18 -1.03
CA GLU A 244 -6.28 -16.66 0.34
C GLU A 244 -5.76 -15.22 0.36
N GLN A 245 -4.76 -14.91 -0.44
CA GLN A 245 -4.24 -13.54 -0.59
C GLN A 245 -5.30 -12.58 -1.15
N LYS A 246 -6.05 -12.98 -2.19
CA LYS A 246 -7.15 -12.18 -2.74
C LYS A 246 -8.27 -11.97 -1.72
N ARG A 247 -8.62 -13.00 -0.94
CA ARG A 247 -9.62 -12.89 0.14
C ARG A 247 -9.14 -11.94 1.23
N PHE A 248 -7.88 -12.05 1.64
CA PHE A 248 -7.28 -11.16 2.63
C PHE A 248 -7.24 -9.70 2.15
N ALA A 249 -6.86 -9.45 0.90
CA ALA A 249 -6.84 -8.12 0.30
C ALA A 249 -8.21 -7.43 0.27
N ARG A 250 -9.30 -8.19 0.44
CA ARG A 250 -10.69 -7.73 0.47
C ARG A 250 -11.36 -7.90 1.82
N LEU A 251 -10.59 -8.12 2.91
CA LEU A 251 -11.10 -8.44 4.25
C LEU A 251 -12.15 -7.45 4.74
N PHE A 252 -11.94 -6.16 4.51
CA PHE A 252 -12.86 -5.08 4.92
C PHE A 252 -13.61 -4.45 3.74
N ARG A 253 -13.67 -5.12 2.59
CA ARG A 253 -14.43 -4.61 1.43
C ARG A 253 -15.91 -4.44 1.80
N GLY A 254 -16.46 -3.28 1.46
CA GLY A 254 -17.84 -2.92 1.78
C GLY A 254 -18.08 -2.46 3.23
N LEU A 255 -17.02 -2.40 4.04
CA LEU A 255 -17.10 -1.81 5.38
C LEU A 255 -16.60 -0.36 5.35
N VAL A 256 -17.41 0.53 5.94
CA VAL A 256 -17.09 1.94 6.11
C VAL A 256 -16.81 2.20 7.58
N PHE A 257 -15.59 2.65 7.88
CA PHE A 257 -15.12 2.93 9.23
C PHE A 257 -15.12 4.43 9.50
N PHE A 258 -15.56 4.82 10.67
CA PHE A 258 -15.36 6.19 11.16
C PHE A 258 -14.42 6.18 12.36
N LEU A 259 -13.35 6.98 12.30
CA LEU A 259 -12.34 7.05 13.36
C LEU A 259 -12.61 8.22 14.27
N SER A 260 -12.72 7.93 15.57
CA SER A 260 -12.81 8.95 16.61
C SER A 260 -11.48 9.69 16.77
N ARG A 261 -11.52 10.89 17.37
CA ARG A 261 -10.35 11.78 17.47
C ARG A 261 -9.20 11.25 18.33
N GLU A 262 -9.50 10.41 19.32
CA GLU A 262 -8.53 9.77 20.22
C GLU A 262 -7.79 8.58 19.59
N VAL A 263 -8.29 8.06 18.48
CA VAL A 263 -7.68 6.92 17.80
C VAL A 263 -6.46 7.39 16.97
N PRO A 264 -5.35 6.63 16.95
CA PRO A 264 -4.21 6.95 16.11
C PRO A 264 -4.57 6.82 14.61
N ARG A 265 -5.17 7.90 14.06
CA ARG A 265 -5.78 7.94 12.73
C ARG A 265 -4.90 7.32 11.65
N GLU A 266 -3.65 7.78 11.54
CA GLU A 266 -2.77 7.39 10.44
C GLU A 266 -2.50 5.89 10.41
N ALA A 267 -2.27 5.28 11.58
CA ALA A 267 -2.01 3.86 11.69
C ALA A 267 -3.25 3.03 11.33
N VAL A 268 -4.41 3.41 11.88
CA VAL A 268 -5.67 2.66 11.66
C VAL A 268 -6.17 2.88 10.23
N GLU A 269 -6.10 4.10 9.70
CA GLU A 269 -6.45 4.41 8.30
C GLU A 269 -5.63 3.58 7.31
N PHE A 270 -4.30 3.54 7.50
CA PHE A 270 -3.40 2.78 6.65
C PHE A 270 -3.77 1.29 6.62
N VAL A 271 -4.01 0.70 7.78
CA VAL A 271 -4.34 -0.74 7.89
C VAL A 271 -5.68 -1.04 7.23
N ILE A 272 -6.73 -0.28 7.53
CA ILE A 272 -8.07 -0.51 6.97
C ILE A 272 -8.04 -0.40 5.43
N ARG A 273 -7.41 0.65 4.89
CA ARG A 273 -7.31 0.86 3.44
C ARG A 273 -6.48 -0.23 2.76
N SER A 274 -5.45 -0.76 3.43
CA SER A 274 -4.61 -1.84 2.90
C SER A 274 -5.37 -3.14 2.66
N VAL A 275 -6.46 -3.38 3.39
CA VAL A 275 -7.30 -4.58 3.25
C VAL A 275 -8.68 -4.29 2.65
N GLY A 276 -8.84 -3.14 1.99
CA GLY A 276 -9.99 -2.81 1.15
C GLY A 276 -11.16 -2.12 1.84
N GLY A 277 -11.02 -1.68 3.10
CA GLY A 277 -12.02 -0.88 3.81
C GLY A 277 -11.97 0.61 3.44
N GLU A 278 -13.08 1.31 3.68
CA GLU A 278 -13.19 2.76 3.54
C GLU A 278 -13.14 3.43 4.90
N VAL A 279 -12.56 4.65 4.96
CA VAL A 279 -12.31 5.33 6.24
C VAL A 279 -12.71 6.79 6.17
N GLY A 280 -13.49 7.23 7.18
CA GLY A 280 -13.79 8.62 7.45
C GLY A 280 -13.29 9.04 8.84
N TRP A 281 -13.11 10.34 9.02
CA TRP A 281 -12.73 10.97 10.29
C TRP A 281 -13.25 12.40 10.36
N GLN A 282 -13.18 13.00 11.53
CA GLN A 282 -13.54 14.41 11.68
C GLN A 282 -12.36 15.29 11.22
N GLY A 283 -12.48 15.91 10.05
CA GLY A 283 -11.46 16.83 9.54
C GLY A 283 -11.31 16.80 8.03
N PRO A 284 -10.40 17.60 7.49
CA PRO A 284 -10.16 17.70 6.06
C PRO A 284 -9.68 16.36 5.47
N GLY A 285 -10.06 16.14 4.22
CA GLY A 285 -9.71 14.91 3.50
C GLY A 285 -10.56 13.69 3.86
N SER A 286 -11.50 13.81 4.78
CA SER A 286 -12.47 12.76 5.07
C SER A 286 -13.52 12.65 3.96
N THR A 287 -13.85 11.42 3.60
CA THR A 287 -14.90 11.12 2.61
C THR A 287 -16.28 11.05 3.27
N PHE A 288 -16.33 10.76 4.58
CA PHE A 288 -17.57 10.53 5.32
C PHE A 288 -17.65 11.44 6.54
N ASP A 289 -18.86 11.93 6.83
CA ASP A 289 -19.17 12.66 8.07
C ASP A 289 -19.61 11.69 9.18
N GLU A 290 -19.44 12.10 10.45
CA GLU A 290 -19.78 11.26 11.63
C GLU A 290 -21.25 10.77 11.63
N ASN A 291 -22.17 11.54 11.03
CA ASN A 291 -23.60 11.20 11.00
C ASN A 291 -24.01 10.41 9.73
N ASP A 292 -23.08 10.11 8.85
CA ASP A 292 -23.37 9.40 7.61
C ASP A 292 -23.88 7.98 7.88
N ARG A 293 -25.01 7.62 7.29
CA ARG A 293 -25.64 6.31 7.47
C ARG A 293 -24.87 5.15 6.84
N SER A 294 -23.97 5.43 5.91
CA SER A 294 -23.10 4.42 5.29
C SER A 294 -22.08 3.83 6.25
N ILE A 295 -21.80 4.51 7.38
CA ILE A 295 -20.82 4.06 8.37
C ILE A 295 -21.31 2.77 9.03
N THR A 296 -20.55 1.70 8.86
CA THR A 296 -20.80 0.38 9.46
C THR A 296 -20.13 0.23 10.84
N HIS A 297 -18.90 0.76 10.96
CA HIS A 297 -18.07 0.60 12.16
C HIS A 297 -17.60 1.96 12.68
N TYR A 298 -17.75 2.18 13.96
CA TYR A 298 -17.23 3.35 14.66
C TYR A 298 -16.07 2.93 15.55
N VAL A 299 -14.86 3.39 15.26
CA VAL A 299 -13.65 3.01 15.98
C VAL A 299 -13.36 4.05 17.06
N THR A 300 -13.36 3.63 18.32
CA THR A 300 -13.12 4.50 19.48
C THR A 300 -12.48 3.72 20.63
N ASP A 301 -11.64 4.38 21.39
CA ASP A 301 -10.94 3.78 22.55
C ASP A 301 -11.52 4.30 23.89
N ARG A 302 -12.38 5.32 23.84
CA ARG A 302 -12.90 5.98 25.05
C ARG A 302 -14.25 5.42 25.47
N PRO A 303 -14.43 4.94 26.75
CA PRO A 303 -15.73 4.67 27.30
C PRO A 303 -16.51 6.00 27.46
N GLY A 304 -17.73 6.05 26.99
CA GLY A 304 -18.55 7.29 26.99
C GLY A 304 -18.82 7.82 25.57
N THR A 305 -19.00 6.92 24.67
CA THR A 305 -19.34 7.17 23.25
C THR A 305 -20.51 8.12 23.05
N PRO A 306 -20.47 8.94 22.00
CA PRO A 306 -21.62 9.72 21.52
C PRO A 306 -22.84 8.79 21.30
N LYS A 307 -24.03 9.36 21.23
CA LYS A 307 -25.27 8.60 21.00
C LYS A 307 -25.05 7.45 20.05
N LYS A 308 -25.21 6.21 20.53
CA LYS A 308 -25.12 5.04 19.68
C LYS A 308 -26.15 5.13 18.56
N ILE A 309 -25.70 5.17 17.34
CA ILE A 309 -26.56 5.14 16.16
C ILE A 309 -26.88 3.68 15.85
N GLN A 310 -28.16 3.39 15.67
CA GLN A 310 -28.62 2.04 15.36
C GLN A 310 -28.08 1.61 13.97
N GLY A 311 -27.56 0.37 13.90
CA GLY A 311 -26.97 -0.17 12.67
C GLY A 311 -25.46 0.01 12.55
N ARG A 312 -24.80 0.60 13.59
CA ARG A 312 -23.34 0.72 13.64
C ARG A 312 -22.75 -0.16 14.75
N GLU A 313 -21.63 -0.79 14.43
CA GLU A 313 -20.81 -1.49 15.40
C GLU A 313 -19.76 -0.53 15.99
N TYR A 314 -19.62 -0.58 17.33
CA TYR A 314 -18.67 0.26 18.06
C TYR A 314 -17.53 -0.60 18.59
N VAL A 315 -16.33 -0.40 18.03
CA VAL A 315 -15.17 -1.27 18.26
C VAL A 315 -13.94 -0.48 18.73
N GLN A 316 -13.08 -1.14 19.50
CA GLN A 316 -11.77 -0.61 19.85
C GLN A 316 -10.78 -0.79 18.68
N PRO A 317 -9.75 0.08 18.56
CA PRO A 317 -8.75 0.01 17.48
C PRO A 317 -8.06 -1.36 17.37
N GLN A 318 -7.92 -2.08 18.48
CA GLN A 318 -7.32 -3.41 18.50
C GLN A 318 -8.06 -4.41 17.62
N TRP A 319 -9.41 -4.29 17.49
CA TRP A 319 -10.19 -5.14 16.59
C TRP A 319 -9.69 -5.11 15.14
N VAL A 320 -9.29 -3.92 14.68
CA VAL A 320 -8.77 -3.76 13.31
C VAL A 320 -7.46 -4.53 13.15
N PHE A 321 -6.52 -4.36 14.08
CA PHE A 321 -5.21 -5.00 14.02
C PHE A 321 -5.29 -6.52 14.17
N ASP A 322 -6.07 -6.99 15.15
CA ASP A 322 -6.22 -8.43 15.41
C ASP A 322 -6.98 -9.12 14.28
N SER A 323 -7.99 -8.47 13.66
CA SER A 323 -8.69 -9.02 12.50
C SER A 323 -7.78 -9.16 11.28
N VAL A 324 -6.88 -8.19 11.05
CA VAL A 324 -5.88 -8.25 9.98
C VAL A 324 -4.88 -9.38 10.24
N ASN A 325 -4.36 -9.51 11.48
CA ASN A 325 -3.42 -10.57 11.83
C ASN A 325 -4.04 -11.96 11.76
N ALA A 326 -5.30 -12.10 12.18
CA ALA A 326 -6.06 -13.33 12.08
C ALA A 326 -6.57 -13.63 10.65
N ARG A 327 -6.44 -12.67 9.71
CA ARG A 327 -6.95 -12.74 8.33
C ARG A 327 -8.45 -13.03 8.22
N VAL A 328 -9.20 -12.68 9.27
CA VAL A 328 -10.64 -12.87 9.38
C VAL A 328 -11.26 -11.77 10.22
N GLN A 329 -12.49 -11.36 9.91
CA GLN A 329 -13.22 -10.42 10.76
C GLN A 329 -13.57 -11.11 12.10
N LEU A 330 -12.97 -10.60 13.17
CA LEU A 330 -13.18 -11.16 14.52
C LEU A 330 -14.55 -10.74 15.10
N PRO A 331 -15.10 -11.48 16.06
CA PRO A 331 -16.38 -11.14 16.69
C PRO A 331 -16.31 -9.78 17.41
N VAL A 332 -17.13 -8.83 16.98
CA VAL A 332 -17.15 -7.43 17.46
C VAL A 332 -17.39 -7.34 18.96
N HIS A 333 -18.23 -8.22 19.53
CA HIS A 333 -18.58 -8.17 20.96
C HIS A 333 -17.37 -8.32 21.91
N LYS A 334 -16.29 -8.99 21.47
CA LYS A 334 -15.05 -9.14 22.25
C LYS A 334 -14.21 -7.87 22.30
N TYR A 335 -14.45 -6.95 21.39
CA TYR A 335 -13.73 -5.70 21.23
C TYR A 335 -14.65 -4.48 21.41
N ALA A 336 -15.82 -4.69 22.04
CA ALA A 336 -16.73 -3.60 22.33
C ALA A 336 -16.06 -2.57 23.25
N VAL A 337 -16.47 -1.32 23.12
CA VAL A 337 -15.92 -0.22 23.92
C VAL A 337 -16.15 -0.47 25.40
N GLY A 338 -15.07 -0.48 26.20
CA GLY A 338 -15.09 -0.78 27.63
C GLY A 338 -15.06 -2.28 27.99
N ALA A 339 -14.94 -3.17 27.00
CA ALA A 339 -14.66 -4.58 27.25
C ALA A 339 -13.18 -4.82 27.56
N ASP A 340 -12.90 -5.83 28.38
CA ASP A 340 -11.54 -6.32 28.58
C ASP A 340 -11.05 -6.95 27.26
N LEU A 341 -9.95 -6.40 26.75
CA LEU A 341 -9.42 -6.84 25.47
C LEU A 341 -8.77 -8.23 25.57
N PRO A 342 -8.98 -9.09 24.58
CA PRO A 342 -8.27 -10.36 24.52
C PRO A 342 -6.76 -10.13 24.39
N VAL A 343 -5.97 -11.14 24.81
CA VAL A 343 -4.53 -11.12 24.57
C VAL A 343 -4.29 -11.03 23.08
N ARG A 344 -3.39 -10.12 22.66
CA ARG A 344 -3.12 -9.85 21.24
C ARG A 344 -2.73 -11.12 20.50
N VAL A 345 -3.34 -11.32 19.34
CA VAL A 345 -2.93 -12.35 18.38
C VAL A 345 -1.68 -11.82 17.67
N ALA A 346 -0.54 -12.49 17.87
CA ALA A 346 0.75 -12.13 17.30
C ALA A 346 0.93 -12.71 15.89
#